data_2b721e26be50a7ce21a449b107466107
#
_entry.id   2b721e26be50a7ce21a449b107466107
#
_cell.length_a   1.000
_cell.length_b   1.000
_cell.length_c   1.000
_cell.angle_alpha   90.00
_cell.angle_beta   90.00
_cell.angle_gamma   90.00
#
_symmetry.space_group_name_H-M   'P 1'
#
loop_
_entity.id
_entity.type
_entity.pdbx_description
1 polymer ?
#
loop_
_entity_poly.entity_id
_entity_poly.type
_entity_poly.pdbx_seq_one_letter_code
_entity_poly.pdbx_strand_id
1 'polypeptide(L)'
;SLVGSEMCIRDRNTGELPLENIEISSVFSQDNIKAEWKQEEGFTANGMQGIISGLKAGEIRNLQMTVQLTEEQAGELIHTVTVKAKYPGKEESIGCQKSVETEVIALKAAFEVEKTADRTQAYPGDTITYQICIRNTGERTLHSVLSTERFQNAGIQANFVRKEGVTLNSTGTQALIPQIAPGEAFALYATVTVPQYMASQELINEVIVTSDETGTQAMTSKANVELKETDNIVTVTPQPASLASQSYGYDSKSGSAYTTASKPRTGDETETALYIVLGI
;
A
#
# COMPACT_ATOMS: atom_id res chain seq x y z
N SER A 1 -8.79 11.47 2.55
CA SER A 1 -9.53 10.93 3.70
C SER A 1 -10.25 12.08 4.40
N LEU A 2 -11.56 11.98 4.56
CA LEU A 2 -12.37 12.92 5.33
C LEU A 2 -12.32 12.49 6.79
N VAL A 3 -11.77 13.33 7.65
CA VAL A 3 -11.83 13.12 9.11
C VAL A 3 -12.93 14.02 9.66
N GLY A 4 -13.97 13.43 10.24
CA GLY A 4 -15.01 14.17 10.95
C GLY A 4 -14.54 14.46 12.37
N SER A 5 -14.60 15.72 12.80
CA SER A 5 -14.38 16.14 14.18
C SER A 5 -15.66 16.74 14.73
N GLU A 6 -16.00 16.42 15.98
CA GLU A 6 -17.13 17.05 16.69
C GLU A 6 -16.61 18.23 17.51
N MET A 7 -17.23 19.38 17.33
CA MET A 7 -16.98 20.58 18.13
C MET A 7 -18.17 20.87 19.03
N CYS A 8 -17.91 21.07 20.32
CA CYS A 8 -18.93 21.40 21.30
C CYS A 8 -18.82 22.88 21.67
N ILE A 9 -19.93 23.58 21.60
CA ILE A 9 -20.07 24.98 22.03
C ILE A 9 -20.99 25.01 23.23
N ARG A 10 -20.50 25.60 24.33
CA ARG A 10 -21.26 25.76 25.56
C ARG A 10 -21.56 27.23 25.77
N ASP A 11 -22.83 27.59 25.67
CA ASP A 11 -23.32 28.93 25.88
C ASP A 11 -24.06 29.01 27.18
N ARG A 12 -23.90 30.13 27.91
CA ARG A 12 -24.59 30.38 29.18
C ARG A 12 -25.09 31.80 29.25
N ASN A 13 -26.37 31.97 29.58
CA ASN A 13 -26.89 33.26 30.00
C ASN A 13 -26.43 33.56 31.43
N THR A 14 -25.46 34.48 31.58
CA THR A 14 -24.95 34.90 32.90
C THR A 14 -25.69 36.09 33.48
N GLY A 15 -26.68 36.64 32.75
CA GLY A 15 -27.51 37.73 33.21
C GLY A 15 -28.68 37.30 34.08
N GLU A 16 -29.40 38.27 34.61
CA GLU A 16 -30.59 38.06 35.47
C GLU A 16 -31.89 37.99 34.66
N LEU A 17 -31.86 38.41 33.39
CA LEU A 17 -33.02 38.44 32.50
C LEU A 17 -32.91 37.34 31.43
N PRO A 18 -34.04 36.80 30.93
CA PRO A 18 -34.01 35.90 29.77
C PRO A 18 -33.50 36.60 28.53
N LEU A 19 -32.92 35.84 27.62
CA LEU A 19 -32.50 36.28 26.30
C LEU A 19 -33.39 35.64 25.23
N GLU A 20 -33.62 36.37 24.14
CA GLU A 20 -34.42 35.94 22.99
C GLU A 20 -33.62 36.10 21.68
N ASN A 21 -34.01 35.31 20.68
CA ASN A 21 -33.42 35.38 19.34
C ASN A 21 -31.89 35.40 19.40
N ILE A 22 -31.32 34.38 20.01
CA ILE A 22 -29.85 34.24 20.14
C ILE A 22 -29.31 33.75 18.85
N GLU A 23 -28.63 34.64 18.13
CA GLU A 23 -27.97 34.34 16.86
C GLU A 23 -26.55 33.83 17.10
N ILE A 24 -26.21 32.71 16.50
CA ILE A 24 -24.89 32.10 16.59
C ILE A 24 -24.32 32.07 15.18
N SER A 25 -23.07 32.50 15.01
CA SER A 25 -22.35 32.38 13.77
C SER A 25 -20.98 31.76 13.99
N SER A 26 -20.63 30.82 13.15
CA SER A 26 -19.32 30.14 13.14
C SER A 26 -18.52 30.55 11.92
N VAL A 27 -17.24 30.82 12.12
CA VAL A 27 -16.28 31.13 11.06
C VAL A 27 -15.01 30.37 11.32
N PHE A 28 -14.41 29.81 10.27
CA PHE A 28 -13.10 29.16 10.31
C PHE A 28 -12.06 30.04 9.62
N SER A 29 -10.81 29.97 10.06
CA SER A 29 -9.68 30.72 9.49
C SER A 29 -9.28 30.23 8.11
N GLN A 30 -9.71 29.01 7.73
CA GLN A 30 -9.41 28.40 6.44
C GLN A 30 -10.69 28.24 5.62
N ASP A 31 -10.53 28.25 4.28
CA ASP A 31 -11.63 28.12 3.33
C ASP A 31 -12.06 26.66 3.10
N ASN A 32 -13.22 26.48 2.44
CA ASN A 32 -13.76 25.19 1.99
C ASN A 32 -14.06 24.18 3.10
N ILE A 33 -14.20 24.62 4.33
CA ILE A 33 -14.59 23.76 5.45
C ILE A 33 -16.08 23.45 5.37
N LYS A 34 -16.42 22.16 5.38
CA LYS A 34 -17.79 21.68 5.50
C LYS A 34 -18.09 21.45 6.97
N ALA A 35 -19.05 22.20 7.50
CA ALA A 35 -19.48 22.05 8.88
C ALA A 35 -21.00 22.09 8.97
N GLU A 36 -21.56 21.25 9.82
CA GLU A 36 -22.99 21.11 10.02
C GLU A 36 -23.33 21.07 11.50
N TRP A 37 -24.29 21.89 11.91
CA TRP A 37 -24.83 21.87 13.26
C TRP A 37 -25.73 20.65 13.45
N LYS A 38 -25.58 20.01 14.61
CA LYS A 38 -26.53 18.98 15.02
C LYS A 38 -27.85 19.65 15.40
N GLN A 39 -28.96 19.16 14.84
CA GLN A 39 -30.28 19.66 15.13
C GLN A 39 -30.70 19.29 16.56
N GLU A 40 -31.20 20.26 17.31
CA GLU A 40 -31.68 20.09 18.68
C GLU A 40 -32.97 20.88 18.90
N GLU A 41 -33.75 20.49 19.92
CA GLU A 41 -34.99 21.22 20.26
C GLU A 41 -34.68 22.68 20.64
N GLY A 42 -35.42 23.62 20.05
CA GLY A 42 -35.24 25.06 20.27
C GLY A 42 -34.01 25.68 19.64
N PHE A 43 -33.32 24.93 18.75
CA PHE A 43 -32.21 25.41 17.93
C PHE A 43 -32.50 25.16 16.46
N THR A 44 -32.37 26.16 15.64
CA THR A 44 -32.52 26.07 14.19
C THR A 44 -31.22 26.53 13.51
N ALA A 45 -30.65 25.71 12.62
CA ALA A 45 -29.41 26.02 11.95
C ALA A 45 -29.57 26.11 10.42
N ASN A 46 -28.78 26.99 9.83
CA ASN A 46 -28.63 27.14 8.37
C ASN A 46 -27.15 27.39 8.04
N GLY A 47 -26.48 26.35 7.53
CA GLY A 47 -25.03 26.40 7.26
C GLY A 47 -24.24 26.65 8.56
N MET A 48 -23.40 27.69 8.54
CA MET A 48 -22.56 28.12 9.68
C MET A 48 -23.29 29.00 10.69
N GLN A 49 -24.57 29.26 10.49
CA GLN A 49 -25.40 30.08 11.38
C GLN A 49 -26.47 29.28 12.08
N GLY A 50 -26.83 29.69 13.27
CA GLY A 50 -27.91 29.07 14.04
C GLY A 50 -28.65 30.09 14.92
N ILE A 51 -29.87 29.75 15.31
CA ILE A 51 -30.71 30.58 16.18
C ILE A 51 -31.23 29.70 17.30
N ILE A 52 -31.01 30.13 18.55
CA ILE A 52 -31.69 29.61 19.74
C ILE A 52 -32.87 30.54 20.02
N SER A 53 -34.07 29.99 20.15
CA SER A 53 -35.30 30.78 20.35
C SER A 53 -35.29 31.56 21.67
N GLY A 54 -34.64 31.04 22.71
CA GLY A 54 -34.52 31.72 24.00
C GLY A 54 -33.61 30.99 24.98
N LEU A 55 -33.12 31.72 26.00
CA LEU A 55 -32.26 31.21 27.04
C LEU A 55 -32.58 31.89 28.35
N LYS A 56 -33.13 31.16 29.35
CA LYS A 56 -33.46 31.72 30.66
C LYS A 56 -32.20 32.20 31.41
N ALA A 57 -32.39 33.06 32.38
CA ALA A 57 -31.32 33.47 33.29
C ALA A 57 -30.62 32.24 33.92
N GLY A 58 -29.29 32.19 33.82
CA GLY A 58 -28.48 31.08 34.32
C GLY A 58 -28.50 29.82 33.48
N GLU A 59 -29.37 29.71 32.46
CA GLU A 59 -29.48 28.52 31.59
C GLU A 59 -28.24 28.33 30.75
N ILE A 60 -27.92 27.05 30.49
CA ILE A 60 -26.79 26.62 29.67
C ILE A 60 -27.32 25.83 28.47
N ARG A 61 -26.79 26.12 27.31
CA ARG A 61 -26.98 25.31 26.08
C ARG A 61 -25.65 24.73 25.64
N ASN A 62 -25.65 23.44 25.26
CA ASN A 62 -24.55 22.81 24.63
C ASN A 62 -24.97 22.51 23.19
N LEU A 63 -24.26 23.05 22.23
CA LEU A 63 -24.49 22.82 20.80
C LEU A 63 -23.34 22.01 20.24
N GLN A 64 -23.64 21.13 19.29
CA GLN A 64 -22.65 20.29 18.61
C GLN A 64 -22.63 20.64 17.14
N MET A 65 -21.41 20.67 16.59
CA MET A 65 -21.13 20.86 15.17
C MET A 65 -20.20 19.76 14.70
N THR A 66 -20.53 19.12 13.58
CA THR A 66 -19.63 18.19 12.89
C THR A 66 -18.88 18.97 11.84
N VAL A 67 -17.56 18.86 11.83
CA VAL A 67 -16.65 19.51 10.87
C VAL A 67 -15.94 18.43 10.07
N GLN A 68 -15.97 18.54 8.75
CA GLN A 68 -15.24 17.66 7.82
C GLN A 68 -13.99 18.38 7.35
N LEU A 69 -12.83 17.79 7.61
CA LEU A 69 -11.53 18.30 7.22
C LEU A 69 -10.91 17.42 6.16
N THR A 70 -10.22 18.04 5.22
CA THR A 70 -9.37 17.39 4.22
C THR A 70 -7.92 17.74 4.49
N GLU A 71 -7.00 17.22 3.71
CA GLU A 71 -5.56 17.55 3.85
C GLU A 71 -5.23 19.00 3.51
N GLU A 72 -6.09 19.65 2.73
CA GLU A 72 -5.94 21.07 2.39
C GLU A 72 -6.04 21.98 3.62
N GLN A 73 -6.70 21.50 4.69
CA GLN A 73 -6.83 22.21 5.95
C GLN A 73 -5.74 21.85 6.97
N ALA A 74 -4.67 21.13 6.56
CA ALA A 74 -3.55 20.85 7.46
C ALA A 74 -2.87 22.12 7.97
N GLY A 75 -2.48 22.11 9.24
CA GLY A 75 -1.90 23.24 9.94
C GLY A 75 -2.84 23.85 10.97
N GLU A 76 -2.66 25.12 11.28
CA GLU A 76 -3.46 25.82 12.29
C GLU A 76 -4.87 26.14 11.75
N LEU A 77 -5.87 25.67 12.47
CA LEU A 77 -7.27 25.94 12.22
C LEU A 77 -7.86 26.69 13.41
N ILE A 78 -8.30 27.94 13.17
CA ILE A 78 -8.97 28.74 14.18
C ILE A 78 -10.49 28.70 13.90
N HIS A 79 -11.25 28.22 14.87
CA HIS A 79 -12.71 28.27 14.84
C HIS A 79 -13.19 29.41 15.76
N THR A 80 -13.88 30.37 15.19
CA THR A 80 -14.44 31.52 15.91
C THR A 80 -15.96 31.44 15.92
N VAL A 81 -16.53 31.51 17.12
CA VAL A 81 -17.97 31.55 17.34
C VAL A 81 -18.34 32.92 17.87
N THR A 82 -19.29 33.56 17.22
CA THR A 82 -19.90 34.81 17.66
C THR A 82 -21.36 34.57 18.05
N VAL A 83 -21.73 35.02 19.23
CA VAL A 83 -23.10 34.93 19.76
C VAL A 83 -23.63 36.34 19.93
N LYS A 84 -24.85 36.61 19.43
CA LYS A 84 -25.59 37.85 19.62
C LYS A 84 -26.98 37.54 20.15
N ALA A 85 -27.43 38.27 21.12
CA ALA A 85 -28.73 38.05 21.74
C ALA A 85 -29.41 39.39 22.03
N LYS A 86 -30.74 39.39 22.20
CA LYS A 86 -31.54 40.55 22.61
C LYS A 86 -32.27 40.25 23.90
N TYR A 87 -32.49 41.30 24.69
CA TYR A 87 -33.45 41.25 25.81
C TYR A 87 -34.85 41.43 25.25
N PRO A 88 -35.87 40.81 25.85
CA PRO A 88 -37.27 41.02 25.48
C PRO A 88 -37.62 42.50 25.45
N GLY A 89 -38.16 42.96 24.32
CA GLY A 89 -38.58 44.36 24.13
C GLY A 89 -37.45 45.40 24.02
N LYS A 90 -36.21 45.01 23.87
CA LYS A 90 -35.06 45.89 23.66
C LYS A 90 -34.52 45.73 22.21
N GLU A 91 -34.17 46.87 21.60
CA GLU A 91 -33.48 46.87 20.29
C GLU A 91 -31.97 46.61 20.39
N GLU A 92 -31.37 46.90 21.53
CA GLU A 92 -29.94 46.70 21.75
C GLU A 92 -29.63 45.20 21.84
N SER A 93 -28.60 44.76 21.10
CA SER A 93 -28.07 43.42 21.16
C SER A 93 -26.84 43.38 22.07
N ILE A 94 -26.73 42.33 22.87
CA ILE A 94 -25.51 41.95 23.55
C ILE A 94 -24.85 40.79 22.81
N GLY A 95 -23.54 40.64 22.91
CA GLY A 95 -22.86 39.53 22.26
C GLY A 95 -21.50 39.25 22.85
N CYS A 96 -21.03 38.06 22.53
CA CYS A 96 -19.66 37.61 22.83
C CYS A 96 -19.07 36.85 21.66
N GLN A 97 -17.76 36.76 21.66
CA GLN A 97 -17.01 36.00 20.67
C GLN A 97 -15.94 35.17 21.37
N LYS A 98 -15.78 33.96 20.90
CA LYS A 98 -14.70 33.06 21.36
C LYS A 98 -14.07 32.36 20.18
N SER A 99 -12.76 32.15 20.25
CA SER A 99 -12.00 31.39 19.27
C SER A 99 -11.28 30.22 19.97
N VAL A 100 -11.17 29.13 19.23
CA VAL A 100 -10.38 27.94 19.60
C VAL A 100 -9.44 27.64 18.46
N GLU A 101 -8.18 27.39 18.80
CA GLU A 101 -7.13 26.97 17.88
C GLU A 101 -7.01 25.45 17.95
N THR A 102 -6.88 24.82 16.80
CA THR A 102 -6.69 23.37 16.65
C THR A 102 -5.63 23.13 15.59
N GLU A 103 -4.65 22.30 15.88
CA GLU A 103 -3.71 21.85 14.88
C GLU A 103 -4.29 20.66 14.10
N VAL A 104 -4.44 20.82 12.79
CA VAL A 104 -4.88 19.77 11.87
C VAL A 104 -3.65 19.09 11.29
N ILE A 105 -3.45 17.82 11.62
CA ILE A 105 -2.29 17.05 11.17
C ILE A 105 -2.64 16.34 9.86
N ALA A 106 -1.83 16.58 8.81
CA ALA A 106 -1.93 15.84 7.57
C ALA A 106 -1.40 14.40 7.77
N LEU A 107 -2.20 13.41 7.44
CA LEU A 107 -1.77 12.03 7.46
C LEU A 107 -0.75 11.77 6.34
N LYS A 108 0.34 11.09 6.66
CA LYS A 108 1.38 10.75 5.69
C LYS A 108 0.98 9.54 4.84
N ALA A 109 1.14 9.66 3.52
CA ALA A 109 1.17 8.52 2.62
C ALA A 109 2.61 8.02 2.50
N ALA A 110 2.84 6.74 2.75
CA ALA A 110 4.14 6.10 2.58
C ALA A 110 3.96 4.60 2.37
N PHE A 111 4.84 3.98 1.59
CA PHE A 111 4.87 2.53 1.46
C PHE A 111 6.29 2.04 1.15
N GLU A 112 6.53 0.78 1.41
CA GLU A 112 7.75 0.06 1.09
C GLU A 112 7.46 -1.06 0.09
N VAL A 113 8.43 -1.36 -0.74
CA VAL A 113 8.35 -2.43 -1.74
C VAL A 113 9.56 -3.33 -1.60
N GLU A 114 9.32 -4.62 -1.43
CA GLU A 114 10.35 -5.65 -1.45
C GLU A 114 10.08 -6.61 -2.59
N LYS A 115 11.12 -6.97 -3.35
CA LYS A 115 11.07 -7.95 -4.42
C LYS A 115 12.12 -9.02 -4.21
N THR A 116 11.68 -10.28 -4.28
CA THR A 116 12.55 -11.45 -4.15
C THR A 116 12.30 -12.41 -5.30
N ALA A 117 13.29 -13.24 -5.63
CA ALA A 117 13.14 -14.36 -6.56
C ALA A 117 13.17 -15.69 -5.81
N ASP A 118 12.48 -16.70 -6.33
CA ASP A 118 12.46 -18.07 -5.77
C ASP A 118 13.80 -18.78 -5.86
N ARG A 119 14.74 -18.22 -6.62
CA ARG A 119 16.09 -18.77 -6.83
C ARG A 119 17.11 -17.69 -7.10
N THR A 120 18.38 -17.99 -6.85
CA THR A 120 19.52 -17.11 -7.15
C THR A 120 20.20 -17.43 -8.49
N GLN A 121 19.95 -18.64 -9.04
CA GLN A 121 20.50 -19.11 -10.30
C GLN A 121 19.42 -19.79 -11.14
N ALA A 122 19.51 -19.65 -12.46
CA ALA A 122 18.61 -20.28 -13.43
C ALA A 122 19.37 -20.69 -14.70
N TYR A 123 18.76 -21.56 -15.49
CA TYR A 123 19.20 -21.97 -16.81
C TYR A 123 18.20 -21.54 -17.88
N PRO A 124 18.61 -21.42 -19.16
CA PRO A 124 17.67 -21.25 -20.27
C PRO A 124 16.56 -22.31 -20.22
N GLY A 125 15.30 -21.89 -20.30
CA GLY A 125 14.12 -22.75 -20.16
C GLY A 125 13.54 -22.84 -18.77
N ASP A 126 14.25 -22.44 -17.73
CA ASP A 126 13.73 -22.41 -16.37
C ASP A 126 12.63 -21.35 -16.22
N THR A 127 11.70 -21.61 -15.30
CA THR A 127 10.73 -20.61 -14.88
C THR A 127 11.16 -20.04 -13.54
N ILE A 128 11.26 -18.71 -13.45
CA ILE A 128 11.58 -17.95 -12.25
C ILE A 128 10.29 -17.33 -11.74
N THR A 129 10.04 -17.45 -10.44
CA THR A 129 8.93 -16.77 -9.76
C THR A 129 9.45 -15.65 -8.88
N TYR A 130 8.93 -14.46 -9.09
CA TYR A 130 9.21 -13.29 -8.26
C TYR A 130 8.04 -13.04 -7.32
N GLN A 131 8.35 -12.76 -6.06
CA GLN A 131 7.40 -12.26 -5.06
C GLN A 131 7.65 -10.76 -4.87
N ILE A 132 6.59 -9.98 -4.93
CA ILE A 132 6.59 -8.55 -4.67
C ILE A 132 5.71 -8.29 -3.46
N CYS A 133 6.26 -7.79 -2.37
CA CYS A 133 5.54 -7.39 -1.17
C CYS A 133 5.47 -5.86 -1.11
N ILE A 134 4.27 -5.31 -1.08
CA ILE A 134 4.00 -3.88 -0.95
C ILE A 134 3.38 -3.68 0.42
N ARG A 135 4.03 -2.91 1.29
CA ARG A 135 3.56 -2.62 2.64
C ARG A 135 3.23 -1.13 2.77
N ASN A 136 2.01 -0.83 3.14
CA ASN A 136 1.63 0.54 3.50
C ASN A 136 2.22 0.86 4.88
N THR A 137 3.24 1.73 4.92
CA THR A 137 3.90 2.20 6.14
C THR A 137 3.41 3.58 6.57
N GLY A 138 2.47 4.16 5.81
CA GLY A 138 1.85 5.43 6.10
C GLY A 138 0.62 5.32 6.98
N GLU A 139 -0.03 6.46 7.16
CA GLU A 139 -1.24 6.64 7.98
C GLU A 139 -2.52 6.72 7.11
N ARG A 140 -2.34 6.80 5.79
CA ARG A 140 -3.43 6.86 4.80
C ARG A 140 -3.62 5.54 4.10
N THR A 141 -4.87 5.21 3.76
CA THR A 141 -5.13 4.14 2.79
C THR A 141 -4.54 4.54 1.44
N LEU A 142 -3.75 3.67 0.84
CA LEU A 142 -3.27 3.83 -0.52
C LEU A 142 -4.33 3.34 -1.49
N HIS A 143 -4.63 4.13 -2.53
CA HIS A 143 -5.56 3.76 -3.59
C HIS A 143 -4.84 3.65 -4.93
N SER A 144 -5.44 2.89 -5.84
CA SER A 144 -4.93 2.72 -7.21
C SER A 144 -3.44 2.34 -7.23
N VAL A 145 -3.04 1.38 -6.36
CA VAL A 145 -1.62 0.99 -6.25
C VAL A 145 -1.24 0.22 -7.51
N LEU A 146 -0.49 0.89 -8.40
CA LEU A 146 -0.06 0.36 -9.69
C LEU A 146 1.36 -0.19 -9.58
N SER A 147 1.50 -1.49 -9.84
CA SER A 147 2.78 -2.19 -9.92
C SER A 147 3.13 -2.48 -11.38
N THR A 148 4.33 -2.12 -11.82
CA THR A 148 4.81 -2.35 -13.19
C THR A 148 6.07 -3.19 -13.15
N GLU A 149 6.05 -4.34 -13.85
CA GLU A 149 7.20 -5.24 -14.03
C GLU A 149 8.10 -4.78 -15.17
N ARG A 150 9.40 -4.80 -14.95
CA ARG A 150 10.39 -4.45 -15.96
C ARG A 150 11.70 -5.23 -15.77
N PHE A 151 12.18 -5.87 -16.83
CA PHE A 151 13.56 -6.35 -16.89
C PHE A 151 14.50 -5.25 -17.39
N GLN A 152 15.72 -5.21 -16.88
CA GLN A 152 16.80 -4.40 -17.46
C GLN A 152 17.41 -5.10 -18.68
N ASN A 153 17.26 -6.43 -18.75
CA ASN A 153 17.73 -7.26 -19.86
C ASN A 153 16.75 -7.20 -21.04
N ALA A 154 17.26 -7.10 -22.26
CA ALA A 154 16.43 -7.15 -23.46
C ALA A 154 15.92 -8.57 -23.75
N GLY A 155 14.75 -8.68 -24.39
CA GLY A 155 14.20 -9.95 -24.88
C GLY A 155 13.60 -10.86 -23.81
N ILE A 156 13.41 -10.37 -22.58
CA ILE A 156 12.77 -11.12 -21.49
C ILE A 156 11.75 -10.22 -20.77
N GLN A 157 10.61 -10.81 -20.37
CA GLN A 157 9.53 -10.11 -19.70
C GLN A 157 8.85 -11.04 -18.68
N ALA A 158 8.63 -10.55 -17.46
CA ALA A 158 7.79 -11.23 -16.48
C ALA A 158 6.35 -10.76 -16.57
N ASN A 159 5.42 -11.66 -16.25
CA ASN A 159 4.00 -11.37 -16.20
C ASN A 159 3.47 -11.67 -14.81
N PHE A 160 2.60 -10.77 -14.32
CA PHE A 160 1.90 -10.97 -13.05
C PHE A 160 0.99 -12.18 -13.11
N VAL A 161 0.99 -12.95 -12.04
CA VAL A 161 0.04 -14.04 -11.82
C VAL A 161 -1.30 -13.46 -11.40
N ARG A 162 -2.40 -13.98 -11.97
CA ARG A 162 -3.75 -13.54 -11.60
C ARG A 162 -4.01 -13.77 -10.12
N LYS A 163 -4.57 -12.75 -9.47
CA LYS A 163 -4.99 -12.78 -8.08
C LYS A 163 -6.35 -12.08 -7.96
N GLU A 164 -7.21 -12.61 -7.09
CA GLU A 164 -8.50 -11.99 -6.80
C GLU A 164 -8.33 -10.55 -6.28
N GLY A 165 -9.19 -9.65 -6.73
CA GLY A 165 -9.13 -8.23 -6.38
C GLY A 165 -8.04 -7.44 -7.09
N VAL A 166 -7.26 -8.04 -8.00
CA VAL A 166 -6.20 -7.36 -8.77
C VAL A 166 -6.57 -7.31 -10.25
N THR A 167 -6.48 -6.13 -10.85
CA THR A 167 -6.68 -5.95 -12.29
C THR A 167 -5.35 -5.95 -13.00
N LEU A 168 -5.19 -6.81 -14.01
CA LEU A 168 -3.98 -6.86 -14.86
C LEU A 168 -4.25 -6.14 -16.19
N ASN A 169 -3.23 -5.48 -16.74
CA ASN A 169 -3.27 -4.99 -18.12
C ASN A 169 -3.27 -6.15 -19.13
N SER A 170 -3.46 -5.84 -20.42
CA SER A 170 -3.55 -6.85 -21.49
C SER A 170 -2.27 -7.67 -21.69
N THR A 171 -1.11 -7.11 -21.36
CA THR A 171 0.20 -7.79 -21.47
C THR A 171 0.59 -8.54 -20.20
N GLY A 172 -0.13 -8.36 -19.10
CA GLY A 172 0.21 -8.95 -17.80
C GLY A 172 1.42 -8.32 -17.10
N THR A 173 1.95 -7.21 -17.61
CA THR A 173 3.12 -6.52 -17.04
C THR A 173 2.78 -5.48 -15.99
N GLN A 174 1.49 -5.16 -15.85
CA GLN A 174 0.99 -4.24 -14.85
C GLN A 174 -0.13 -4.87 -14.04
N ALA A 175 -0.11 -4.61 -12.73
CA ALA A 175 -1.09 -5.05 -11.77
C ALA A 175 -1.58 -3.84 -10.96
N LEU A 176 -2.89 -3.62 -10.96
CA LEU A 176 -3.57 -2.57 -10.20
C LEU A 176 -4.26 -3.20 -8.99
N ILE A 177 -3.84 -2.79 -7.80
CA ILE A 177 -4.46 -3.13 -6.52
C ILE A 177 -5.37 -1.96 -6.14
N PRO A 178 -6.68 -2.19 -5.86
CA PRO A 178 -7.62 -1.11 -5.58
C PRO A 178 -7.22 -0.26 -4.37
N GLN A 179 -6.82 -0.91 -3.27
CA GLN A 179 -6.41 -0.23 -2.05
C GLN A 179 -5.55 -1.11 -1.15
N ILE A 180 -4.74 -0.46 -0.30
CA ILE A 180 -3.98 -1.08 0.81
C ILE A 180 -4.15 -0.18 2.04
N ALA A 181 -4.76 -0.68 3.11
CA ALA A 181 -4.97 0.08 4.35
C ALA A 181 -3.67 0.32 5.11
N PRO A 182 -3.61 1.31 6.02
CA PRO A 182 -2.44 1.55 6.87
C PRO A 182 -2.01 0.30 7.62
N GLY A 183 -0.70 -0.01 7.58
CA GLY A 183 -0.10 -1.18 8.21
C GLY A 183 -0.27 -2.50 7.45
N GLU A 184 -1.16 -2.56 6.45
CA GLU A 184 -1.34 -3.76 5.63
C GLU A 184 -0.18 -3.98 4.66
N ALA A 185 0.03 -5.27 4.33
CA ALA A 185 0.94 -5.70 3.28
C ALA A 185 0.19 -6.52 2.22
N PHE A 186 0.51 -6.28 0.96
CA PHE A 186 -0.09 -6.98 -0.18
C PHE A 186 1.00 -7.66 -1.00
N ALA A 187 0.87 -8.97 -1.21
CA ALA A 187 1.81 -9.76 -2.00
C ALA A 187 1.27 -10.01 -3.41
N LEU A 188 2.10 -9.71 -4.42
CA LEU A 188 1.92 -10.08 -5.82
C LEU A 188 2.98 -11.11 -6.20
N TYR A 189 2.68 -11.88 -7.25
CA TYR A 189 3.64 -12.81 -7.86
C TYR A 189 3.74 -12.51 -9.35
N ALA A 190 4.95 -12.60 -9.89
CA ALA A 190 5.20 -12.51 -11.31
C ALA A 190 6.08 -13.68 -11.74
N THR A 191 5.85 -14.21 -12.93
CA THR A 191 6.61 -15.34 -13.46
C THR A 191 7.22 -15.00 -14.81
N VAL A 192 8.36 -15.61 -15.09
CA VAL A 192 9.02 -15.54 -16.41
C VAL A 192 9.63 -16.91 -16.72
N THR A 193 9.52 -17.34 -17.97
CA THR A 193 10.30 -18.45 -18.49
C THR A 193 11.51 -17.87 -19.23
N VAL A 194 12.71 -18.25 -18.82
CA VAL A 194 13.97 -17.78 -19.43
C VAL A 194 14.04 -18.28 -20.87
N PRO A 195 14.18 -17.39 -21.87
CA PRO A 195 14.30 -17.82 -23.26
C PRO A 195 15.51 -18.73 -23.48
N GLN A 196 15.34 -19.79 -24.32
CA GLN A 196 16.38 -20.79 -24.62
C GLN A 196 17.63 -20.19 -25.25
N TYR A 197 17.52 -19.06 -25.91
CA TYR A 197 18.62 -18.39 -26.63
C TYR A 197 19.41 -17.41 -25.73
N MET A 198 19.03 -17.24 -24.47
CA MET A 198 19.74 -16.31 -23.60
C MET A 198 21.10 -16.91 -23.17
N ALA A 199 22.14 -16.13 -23.36
CA ALA A 199 23.47 -16.46 -22.86
C ALA A 199 23.61 -16.15 -21.38
N SER A 200 24.64 -16.70 -20.74
CA SER A 200 24.99 -16.44 -19.33
C SER A 200 25.13 -14.95 -19.07
N GLN A 201 24.35 -14.45 -18.08
CA GLN A 201 24.34 -13.06 -17.67
C GLN A 201 23.59 -12.93 -16.34
N GLU A 202 23.67 -11.78 -15.70
CA GLU A 202 22.80 -11.45 -14.58
C GLU A 202 21.43 -10.95 -15.09
N LEU A 203 20.36 -11.58 -14.68
CA LEU A 203 18.98 -11.16 -14.94
C LEU A 203 18.54 -10.23 -13.82
N ILE A 204 18.23 -8.98 -14.17
CA ILE A 204 17.80 -7.94 -13.22
C ILE A 204 16.34 -7.62 -13.50
N ASN A 205 15.45 -8.07 -12.60
CA ASN A 205 14.03 -7.77 -12.67
C ASN A 205 13.66 -6.70 -11.63
N GLU A 206 13.07 -5.61 -12.10
CA GLU A 206 12.67 -4.45 -11.32
C GLU A 206 11.14 -4.34 -11.29
N VAL A 207 10.58 -4.01 -10.14
CA VAL A 207 9.19 -3.55 -10.01
C VAL A 207 9.18 -2.07 -9.67
N ILE A 208 8.27 -1.33 -10.31
CA ILE A 208 8.01 0.09 -10.05
C ILE A 208 6.59 0.18 -9.53
N VAL A 209 6.40 0.79 -8.36
CA VAL A 209 5.11 0.91 -7.70
C VAL A 209 4.78 2.38 -7.43
N THR A 210 3.54 2.78 -7.74
CA THR A 210 2.97 4.11 -7.47
C THR A 210 1.60 3.99 -6.82
N SER A 211 1.12 5.03 -6.17
CA SER A 211 -0.26 5.15 -5.68
C SER A 211 -0.80 6.56 -5.91
N ASP A 212 -2.12 6.74 -5.84
CA ASP A 212 -2.74 8.05 -5.98
C ASP A 212 -2.23 9.03 -4.92
N GLU A 213 -2.02 8.57 -3.68
CA GLU A 213 -1.59 9.40 -2.55
C GLU A 213 -0.12 9.82 -2.60
N THR A 214 0.73 9.06 -3.29
CA THR A 214 2.15 9.39 -3.46
C THR A 214 2.44 10.13 -4.77
N GLY A 215 1.43 10.29 -5.63
CA GLY A 215 1.52 11.00 -6.89
C GLY A 215 2.61 10.45 -7.80
N THR A 216 3.57 11.29 -8.20
CA THR A 216 4.68 10.90 -9.08
C THR A 216 5.84 10.19 -8.38
N GLN A 217 5.81 10.07 -7.04
CA GLN A 217 6.85 9.37 -6.31
C GLN A 217 6.66 7.86 -6.46
N ALA A 218 7.56 7.24 -7.18
CA ALA A 218 7.59 5.79 -7.38
C ALA A 218 8.58 5.14 -6.42
N MET A 219 8.18 4.00 -5.83
CA MET A 219 9.10 3.10 -5.11
C MET A 219 9.51 1.97 -6.04
N THR A 220 10.77 1.59 -5.98
CA THR A 220 11.32 0.51 -6.81
C THR A 220 12.01 -0.54 -5.96
N SER A 221 11.94 -1.78 -6.41
CA SER A 221 12.71 -2.89 -5.83
C SER A 221 13.17 -3.83 -6.94
N LYS A 222 14.31 -4.50 -6.73
CA LYS A 222 14.95 -5.37 -7.73
C LYS A 222 15.25 -6.73 -7.12
N ALA A 223 15.16 -7.76 -7.97
CA ALA A 223 15.68 -9.08 -7.68
C ALA A 223 16.59 -9.53 -8.82
N ASN A 224 17.74 -10.09 -8.44
CA ASN A 224 18.78 -10.53 -9.36
C ASN A 224 18.85 -12.05 -9.39
N VAL A 225 18.97 -12.64 -10.58
CA VAL A 225 19.15 -14.07 -10.77
C VAL A 225 20.29 -14.26 -11.78
N GLU A 226 21.28 -15.06 -11.42
CA GLU A 226 22.39 -15.40 -12.30
C GLU A 226 21.95 -16.46 -13.32
N LEU A 227 21.98 -16.14 -14.60
CA LEU A 227 21.73 -17.09 -15.68
C LEU A 227 23.01 -17.84 -16.01
N LYS A 228 22.98 -19.15 -15.81
CA LYS A 228 24.07 -20.06 -16.13
C LYS A 228 23.95 -20.62 -17.56
N GLU A 229 25.06 -20.98 -18.15
CA GLU A 229 25.05 -21.77 -19.38
C GLU A 229 24.66 -23.22 -19.09
N THR A 230 23.85 -23.81 -19.96
CA THR A 230 23.70 -25.26 -19.98
C THR A 230 24.97 -25.87 -20.46
N ASP A 231 25.60 -26.70 -19.64
CA ASP A 231 26.69 -27.55 -20.12
C ASP A 231 26.14 -28.44 -21.26
N ASN A 232 26.30 -27.99 -22.47
CA ASN A 232 26.14 -28.87 -23.64
C ASN A 232 27.26 -29.88 -23.59
N ILE A 233 27.08 -30.95 -22.85
CA ILE A 233 27.85 -32.17 -23.03
C ILE A 233 27.47 -32.69 -24.42
N VAL A 234 28.15 -32.18 -25.42
CA VAL A 234 28.16 -32.85 -26.73
C VAL A 234 28.79 -34.19 -26.49
N THR A 235 27.97 -35.19 -26.19
CA THR A 235 28.38 -36.58 -26.32
C THR A 235 28.70 -36.82 -27.80
N VAL A 236 29.94 -36.55 -28.14
CA VAL A 236 30.48 -37.01 -29.43
C VAL A 236 30.43 -38.54 -29.37
N THR A 237 29.37 -39.10 -29.90
CA THR A 237 29.31 -40.55 -30.13
C THR A 237 30.48 -40.84 -31.06
N PRO A 238 31.50 -41.61 -30.65
CA PRO A 238 32.59 -41.95 -31.55
C PRO A 238 31.96 -42.67 -32.72
N GLN A 239 32.11 -42.12 -33.90
CA GLN A 239 31.74 -42.78 -35.17
C GLN A 239 32.53 -44.10 -35.22
N PRO A 240 31.86 -45.24 -35.44
CA PRO A 240 32.57 -46.52 -35.55
C PRO A 240 33.58 -46.41 -36.70
N ALA A 241 34.86 -46.57 -36.35
CA ALA A 241 35.91 -46.65 -37.33
C ALA A 241 35.61 -47.78 -38.32
N SER A 242 35.55 -47.48 -39.60
CA SER A 242 35.41 -48.49 -40.66
C SER A 242 36.53 -49.54 -40.54
N LEU A 243 36.10 -50.78 -40.31
CA LEU A 243 37.01 -51.96 -40.28
C LEU A 243 37.70 -52.11 -41.61
N ALA A 244 38.94 -51.63 -41.68
CA ALA A 244 39.91 -52.19 -42.69
C ALA A 244 40.39 -53.52 -42.12
N SER A 245 40.02 -54.59 -42.78
CA SER A 245 40.45 -55.95 -42.50
C SER A 245 41.94 -56.12 -42.64
N GLN A 246 42.64 -56.37 -41.51
CA GLN A 246 43.93 -57.11 -41.64
C GLN A 246 43.91 -58.16 -40.47
N SER A 247 44.03 -59.43 -40.96
CA SER A 247 44.26 -60.59 -40.13
C SER A 247 45.69 -60.56 -39.61
N TYR A 248 45.85 -61.02 -38.30
CA TYR A 248 46.93 -61.90 -37.84
C TYR A 248 46.88 -62.07 -36.31
N GLY A 249 46.85 -63.34 -35.88
CA GLY A 249 47.64 -63.87 -34.75
C GLY A 249 47.06 -63.87 -33.34
N TYR A 250 46.76 -65.09 -32.92
CA TYR A 250 46.63 -65.55 -31.53
C TYR A 250 47.63 -64.90 -30.57
N ASP A 251 47.17 -64.49 -29.36
CA ASP A 251 47.63 -65.14 -28.15
C ASP A 251 46.73 -64.77 -26.92
N SER A 252 46.57 -65.80 -26.06
CA SER A 252 45.81 -65.81 -24.83
C SER A 252 46.61 -65.23 -23.65
N LYS A 253 45.98 -64.46 -22.76
CA LYS A 253 46.01 -64.67 -21.31
C LYS A 253 45.28 -63.58 -20.48
N SER A 254 44.29 -64.04 -19.74
CA SER A 254 43.89 -63.74 -18.35
C SER A 254 44.13 -62.36 -17.75
N GLY A 255 43.04 -61.80 -17.16
CA GLY A 255 43.12 -60.76 -16.12
C GLY A 255 41.75 -60.17 -15.77
N SER A 256 41.12 -60.80 -14.84
CA SER A 256 39.90 -60.30 -14.13
C SER A 256 40.18 -59.04 -13.35
N ALA A 257 39.35 -58.00 -13.49
CA ALA A 257 39.16 -57.02 -12.42
C ALA A 257 37.74 -56.50 -12.44
N TYR A 258 36.98 -56.91 -11.50
CA TYR A 258 35.68 -56.32 -11.17
C TYR A 258 35.93 -55.00 -10.43
N THR A 259 35.28 -53.90 -10.86
CA THR A 259 35.06 -52.75 -9.98
C THR A 259 33.57 -52.49 -9.85
N THR A 260 33.15 -52.58 -8.61
CA THR A 260 31.81 -52.40 -8.12
C THR A 260 31.36 -50.92 -8.24
N ALA A 261 30.22 -50.73 -8.85
CA ALA A 261 29.52 -49.45 -8.82
C ALA A 261 28.92 -49.20 -7.43
N SER A 262 29.26 -48.09 -6.81
CA SER A 262 28.62 -47.60 -5.58
C SER A 262 27.33 -46.83 -5.93
N LYS A 263 26.26 -47.22 -5.29
CA LYS A 263 24.96 -46.54 -5.30
C LYS A 263 25.07 -45.17 -4.64
N PRO A 264 24.33 -44.15 -5.10
CA PRO A 264 24.14 -42.92 -4.35
C PRO A 264 23.24 -43.18 -3.15
N ARG A 265 23.62 -42.64 -2.00
CA ARG A 265 22.78 -42.56 -0.80
C ARG A 265 21.78 -41.44 -0.93
N THR A 266 20.51 -41.80 -0.76
CA THR A 266 19.44 -40.85 -0.42
C THR A 266 19.43 -40.65 1.09
N GLY A 267 19.19 -39.41 1.51
CA GLY A 267 18.80 -39.11 2.88
C GLY A 267 19.46 -37.87 3.42
N ASP A 268 18.76 -36.80 3.39
CA ASP A 268 18.83 -35.79 4.45
C ASP A 268 17.44 -35.18 4.60
N GLU A 269 16.79 -35.53 5.73
CA GLU A 269 15.56 -34.97 6.20
C GLU A 269 15.91 -33.72 6.99
N THR A 270 15.64 -32.54 6.45
CA THR A 270 15.65 -31.32 7.24
C THR A 270 14.22 -31.00 7.66
N GLU A 271 13.94 -31.20 8.95
CA GLU A 271 12.73 -30.71 9.62
C GLU A 271 12.68 -29.19 9.54
N THR A 272 11.64 -28.68 8.85
CA THR A 272 11.33 -27.26 8.89
C THR A 272 10.41 -26.99 10.07
N ALA A 273 10.95 -26.42 11.13
CA ALA A 273 10.17 -25.96 12.27
C ALA A 273 9.43 -24.67 11.90
N LEU A 274 8.09 -24.74 11.87
CA LEU A 274 7.20 -23.61 11.68
C LEU A 274 6.99 -22.92 13.04
N TYR A 275 7.53 -21.71 13.21
CA TYR A 275 7.21 -20.87 14.36
C TYR A 275 6.04 -19.95 14.01
N ILE A 276 4.88 -20.18 14.63
CA ILE A 276 3.75 -19.25 14.60
C ILE A 276 3.92 -18.29 15.77
N VAL A 277 4.18 -17.02 15.49
CA VAL A 277 4.13 -15.95 16.50
C VAL A 277 2.73 -15.34 16.46
N LEU A 278 1.93 -15.64 17.47
CA LEU A 278 0.67 -14.95 17.72
C LEU A 278 1.01 -13.64 18.46
N GLY A 279 0.84 -12.49 17.80
CA GLY A 279 0.85 -11.19 18.46
C GLY A 279 -0.51 -10.93 19.12
N ILE A 280 -0.46 -10.49 20.36
CA ILE A 280 -1.60 -9.98 21.15
C ILE A 280 -1.77 -8.50 20.83
#